data_93fecd1c02fb4cef5b3840c259b370a4
#
_entry.id   93fecd1c02fb4cef5b3840c259b370a4
#
_cell.length_a   1.000
_cell.length_b   1.000
_cell.length_c   1.000
_cell.angle_alpha   90.00
_cell.angle_beta   90.00
_cell.angle_gamma   90.00
#
_symmetry.space_group_name_H-M   'P 1'
#
loop_
_entity.id
_entity.type
_entity.pdbx_description
1 polymer ?
#
loop_
_entity_poly.entity_id
_entity_poly.type
_entity_poly.pdbx_seq_one_letter_code
_entity_poly.pdbx_strand_id
1 'polypeptide(L)'
;NMGFRDETAGDGKGGWTDQGSNDFRMMPVGELTAAGVRFRIVDPARNGGRGCLVLRGSERPGLPAAVRGIRVHEKVSRLFFMHTAAWGNRGFAGAYRIRYADGKTVDYKLQGGENIGDWWRVAMLPEAKGGIIRRNAFGSEVGTFVAAWRNPRPEVRVDSFDFLSAGEAQDGGIDWLPSNSPVPVLVAVTAEKAEEKDHGQLR
;
A
#
# COMPACT_ATOMS: atom_id res chain seq x y z
N ASN A 1 -9.11 5.16 4.46
CA ASN A 1 -10.18 6.06 4.07
C ASN A 1 -11.30 5.36 3.28
N MET A 2 -11.05 4.15 2.77
CA MET A 2 -12.00 3.37 1.97
C MET A 2 -12.23 1.96 2.55
N GLY A 3 -13.39 1.36 2.23
CA GLY A 3 -13.72 -0.03 2.55
C GLY A 3 -13.32 -1.00 1.44
N PHE A 4 -13.54 -2.28 1.72
CA PHE A 4 -13.39 -3.36 0.73
C PHE A 4 -14.69 -3.63 -0.03
N ARG A 5 -15.81 -3.08 0.44
CA ARG A 5 -17.14 -3.21 -0.15
C ARG A 5 -17.57 -1.91 -0.79
N ASP A 6 -18.29 -2.06 -1.89
CA ASP A 6 -18.98 -0.98 -2.58
C ASP A 6 -20.38 -1.48 -2.95
N GLU A 7 -21.39 -0.74 -2.58
CA GLU A 7 -22.78 -1.15 -2.81
C GLU A 7 -23.39 -0.45 -4.03
N THR A 8 -22.85 0.73 -4.39
CA THR A 8 -23.41 1.55 -5.47
C THR A 8 -22.30 2.10 -6.35
N ALA A 9 -22.24 1.68 -7.59
CA ALA A 9 -21.26 2.18 -8.55
C ALA A 9 -21.47 3.68 -8.84
N GLY A 10 -20.35 4.42 -8.94
CA GLY A 10 -20.34 5.82 -9.36
C GLY A 10 -20.86 6.83 -8.34
N ASP A 11 -20.98 6.45 -7.05
CA ASP A 11 -21.43 7.35 -5.99
C ASP A 11 -20.29 8.02 -5.21
N GLY A 12 -19.04 7.70 -5.57
CA GLY A 12 -17.82 8.20 -4.92
C GLY A 12 -17.51 7.57 -3.56
N LYS A 13 -18.31 6.60 -3.10
CA LYS A 13 -18.20 5.96 -1.80
C LYS A 13 -17.85 4.47 -1.95
N GLY A 14 -17.53 3.82 -0.82
CA GLY A 14 -17.23 2.37 -0.83
C GLY A 14 -15.84 2.04 -1.34
N GLY A 15 -15.69 0.96 -2.09
CA GLY A 15 -14.42 0.40 -2.53
C GLY A 15 -13.51 1.33 -3.36
N TRP A 16 -12.32 0.88 -3.65
CA TRP A 16 -11.32 1.70 -4.34
C TRP A 16 -11.61 1.97 -5.82
N THR A 17 -12.47 1.18 -6.46
CA THR A 17 -12.81 1.35 -7.88
C THR A 17 -14.14 2.06 -8.14
N ASP A 18 -15.01 2.15 -7.12
CA ASP A 18 -16.36 2.72 -7.25
C ASP A 18 -17.20 2.04 -8.36
N GLN A 19 -17.10 0.70 -8.40
CA GLN A 19 -17.74 -0.16 -9.40
C GLN A 19 -18.82 -1.08 -8.81
N GLY A 20 -19.43 -0.65 -7.70
CA GLY A 20 -20.45 -1.44 -7.00
C GLY A 20 -19.87 -2.77 -6.51
N SER A 21 -20.65 -3.84 -6.59
CA SER A 21 -20.24 -5.16 -6.10
C SER A 21 -19.03 -5.78 -6.85
N ASN A 22 -18.50 -5.12 -7.87
CA ASN A 22 -17.20 -5.42 -8.43
C ASN A 22 -16.08 -4.88 -7.50
N ASP A 23 -15.97 -5.46 -6.33
CA ASP A 23 -15.15 -5.00 -5.22
C ASP A 23 -14.33 -6.15 -4.59
N PHE A 24 -13.70 -5.89 -3.46
CA PHE A 24 -12.93 -6.87 -2.71
C PHE A 24 -13.59 -7.22 -1.36
N ARG A 25 -14.93 -7.34 -1.32
CA ARG A 25 -15.70 -7.71 -0.11
C ARG A 25 -15.27 -9.03 0.55
N MET A 26 -14.58 -9.91 -0.20
CA MET A 26 -14.01 -11.16 0.30
C MET A 26 -12.62 -10.99 0.91
N MET A 27 -12.11 -9.76 1.11
CA MET A 27 -10.87 -9.53 1.82
C MET A 27 -10.96 -10.10 3.23
N PRO A 28 -10.08 -11.03 3.61
CA PRO A 28 -10.06 -11.54 4.99
C PRO A 28 -9.64 -10.43 5.95
N VAL A 29 -10.16 -10.46 7.16
CA VAL A 29 -9.82 -9.51 8.23
C VAL A 29 -9.10 -10.21 9.38
N GLY A 30 -8.41 -9.44 10.21
CA GLY A 30 -7.62 -9.99 11.31
C GLY A 30 -6.22 -10.44 10.87
N GLU A 31 -5.65 -11.38 11.63
CA GLU A 31 -4.29 -11.87 11.39
C GLU A 31 -4.26 -12.94 10.29
N LEU A 32 -3.32 -12.83 9.39
CA LEU A 32 -3.08 -13.78 8.31
C LEU A 32 -1.63 -13.77 7.84
N THR A 33 -1.24 -14.81 7.11
CA THR A 33 0.05 -14.88 6.44
C THR A 33 -0.14 -14.80 4.94
N ALA A 34 0.56 -13.87 4.28
CA ALA A 34 0.61 -13.73 2.83
C ALA A 34 2.04 -13.55 2.37
N ALA A 35 2.44 -14.25 1.30
CA ALA A 35 3.82 -14.26 0.78
C ALA A 35 4.90 -14.56 1.85
N GLY A 36 4.56 -15.34 2.89
CA GLY A 36 5.44 -15.67 4.01
C GLY A 36 5.54 -14.59 5.10
N VAL A 37 4.78 -13.51 5.00
CA VAL A 37 4.77 -12.39 5.96
C VAL A 37 3.45 -12.37 6.71
N ARG A 38 3.50 -12.17 8.03
CA ARG A 38 2.29 -11.99 8.86
C ARG A 38 1.80 -10.55 8.74
N PHE A 39 0.49 -10.40 8.50
CA PHE A 39 -0.21 -9.13 8.44
C PHE A 39 -1.43 -9.15 9.36
N ARG A 40 -1.86 -7.98 9.76
CA ARG A 40 -3.16 -7.76 10.40
C ARG A 40 -3.98 -6.82 9.53
N ILE A 41 -5.04 -7.36 8.94
CA ILE A 41 -5.97 -6.59 8.11
C ILE A 41 -7.03 -5.96 9.01
N VAL A 42 -7.23 -4.67 8.84
CA VAL A 42 -8.24 -3.92 9.60
C VAL A 42 -9.63 -4.43 9.23
N ASP A 43 -10.46 -4.69 10.25
CA ASP A 43 -11.86 -5.03 10.08
C ASP A 43 -12.68 -3.76 9.83
N PRO A 44 -13.24 -3.56 8.63
CA PRO A 44 -14.05 -2.38 8.33
C PRO A 44 -15.27 -2.24 9.22
N ALA A 45 -15.87 -3.34 9.66
CA ALA A 45 -17.04 -3.31 10.55
C ALA A 45 -16.73 -2.66 11.90
N ARG A 46 -15.45 -2.71 12.33
CA ARG A 46 -14.97 -2.14 13.58
C ARG A 46 -14.23 -0.81 13.39
N ASN A 47 -14.18 -0.29 12.18
CA ASN A 47 -13.41 0.89 11.81
C ASN A 47 -14.21 1.85 10.90
N GLY A 48 -15.50 2.00 11.14
CA GLY A 48 -16.38 2.92 10.41
C GLY A 48 -16.43 2.64 8.89
N GLY A 49 -16.43 1.35 8.52
CA GLY A 49 -16.46 0.91 7.13
C GLY A 49 -15.11 0.96 6.38
N ARG A 50 -14.01 1.36 7.06
CA ARG A 50 -12.71 1.61 6.43
C ARG A 50 -11.73 0.47 6.68
N GLY A 51 -11.17 -0.11 5.61
CA GLY A 51 -10.22 -1.22 5.68
C GLY A 51 -8.88 -0.96 5.01
N CYS A 52 -8.79 0.05 4.15
CA CYS A 52 -7.58 0.38 3.40
C CYS A 52 -7.39 1.89 3.22
N LEU A 53 -6.22 2.28 2.76
CA LEU A 53 -5.89 3.62 2.29
C LEU A 53 -5.85 3.62 0.77
N VAL A 54 -6.59 4.54 0.16
CA VAL A 54 -6.67 4.71 -1.29
C VAL A 54 -6.32 6.14 -1.63
N LEU A 55 -5.41 6.33 -2.58
CA LEU A 55 -5.03 7.65 -3.04
C LEU A 55 -5.53 7.91 -4.45
N ARG A 56 -5.52 9.18 -4.84
CA ARG A 56 -5.97 9.60 -6.16
C ARG A 56 -5.14 9.00 -7.28
N GLY A 57 -5.79 8.72 -8.39
CA GLY A 57 -5.26 8.42 -9.70
C GLY A 57 -6.17 9.01 -10.75
N SER A 58 -5.86 8.82 -12.04
CA SER A 58 -6.61 9.43 -13.16
C SER A 58 -8.11 9.13 -13.09
N GLU A 59 -8.47 7.88 -12.75
CA GLU A 59 -9.86 7.43 -12.69
C GLU A 59 -10.59 7.84 -11.40
N ARG A 60 -9.84 8.24 -10.37
CA ARG A 60 -10.37 8.66 -9.07
C ARG A 60 -9.68 9.95 -8.57
N PRO A 61 -9.80 11.08 -9.30
CA PRO A 61 -9.08 12.33 -8.99
C PRO A 61 -9.53 12.99 -7.68
N GLY A 62 -10.74 12.73 -7.22
CA GLY A 62 -11.30 13.28 -5.97
C GLY A 62 -10.78 12.61 -4.69
N LEU A 63 -9.97 11.55 -4.78
CA LEU A 63 -9.37 10.91 -3.61
C LEU A 63 -8.19 11.73 -3.06
N PRO A 64 -7.76 11.49 -1.80
CA PRO A 64 -6.61 12.20 -1.21
C PRO A 64 -5.33 12.01 -2.03
N ALA A 65 -4.54 13.07 -2.15
CA ALA A 65 -3.23 13.02 -2.78
C ALA A 65 -2.20 12.26 -1.94
N ALA A 66 -2.35 12.30 -0.61
CA ALA A 66 -1.44 11.68 0.34
C ALA A 66 -2.13 11.29 1.64
N VAL A 67 -1.57 10.29 2.33
CA VAL A 67 -1.76 10.04 3.75
C VAL A 67 -0.39 10.11 4.40
N ARG A 68 -0.22 11.03 5.36
CA ARG A 68 1.07 11.35 5.95
C ARG A 68 1.18 10.90 7.41
N GLY A 69 2.42 10.67 7.85
CA GLY A 69 2.73 10.40 9.25
C GLY A 69 2.24 9.04 9.76
N ILE A 70 2.18 8.01 8.89
CA ILE A 70 1.86 6.65 9.32
C ILE A 70 3.01 6.15 10.20
N ARG A 71 2.73 5.98 11.49
CA ARG A 71 3.75 5.71 12.50
C ARG A 71 4.38 4.33 12.35
N VAL A 72 5.71 4.28 12.49
CA VAL A 72 6.51 3.05 12.61
C VAL A 72 7.20 3.00 13.98
N HIS A 73 7.96 4.04 14.34
CA HIS A 73 8.66 4.25 15.61
C HIS A 73 9.59 3.10 16.03
N GLU A 74 10.20 2.43 15.06
CA GLU A 74 11.05 1.26 15.28
C GLU A 74 12.32 1.33 14.43
N LYS A 75 13.40 0.65 14.88
CA LYS A 75 14.52 0.27 14.02
C LYS A 75 14.11 -0.95 13.23
N VAL A 76 14.06 -0.83 11.93
CA VAL A 76 13.57 -1.90 11.05
C VAL A 76 14.61 -2.26 10.01
N SER A 77 14.73 -3.55 9.70
CA SER A 77 15.49 -4.06 8.57
C SER A 77 14.70 -3.97 7.27
N ARG A 78 13.35 -4.15 7.35
CA ARG A 78 12.43 -4.10 6.22
C ARG A 78 11.07 -3.58 6.64
N LEU A 79 10.38 -2.98 5.65
CA LEU A 79 8.93 -2.80 5.69
C LEU A 79 8.31 -3.63 4.55
N PHE A 80 7.28 -4.41 4.90
CA PHE A 80 6.51 -5.17 3.93
C PHE A 80 5.17 -4.46 3.74
N PHE A 81 4.86 -4.12 2.50
CA PHE A 81 3.62 -3.44 2.13
C PHE A 81 2.71 -4.43 1.42
N MET A 82 1.52 -4.68 1.98
CA MET A 82 0.44 -5.34 1.27
C MET A 82 -0.38 -4.26 0.57
N HIS A 83 -0.24 -4.19 -0.73
CA HIS A 83 -0.82 -3.15 -1.55
C HIS A 83 -1.29 -3.67 -2.91
N THR A 84 -1.95 -2.82 -3.67
CA THR A 84 -2.35 -3.05 -5.04
C THR A 84 -2.62 -1.71 -5.73
N ALA A 85 -2.99 -1.72 -7.00
CA ALA A 85 -3.48 -0.56 -7.69
C ALA A 85 -4.74 -0.91 -8.49
N ALA A 86 -5.51 0.08 -8.88
CA ALA A 86 -6.53 -0.04 -9.90
C ALA A 86 -6.14 0.80 -11.12
N TRP A 87 -6.48 0.33 -12.32
CA TRP A 87 -6.11 0.92 -13.61
C TRP A 87 -4.60 1.09 -13.81
N GLY A 88 -3.80 0.15 -13.30
CA GLY A 88 -2.38 0.38 -13.12
C GLY A 88 -1.43 -0.77 -13.37
N ASN A 89 -1.48 -1.38 -14.55
CA ASN A 89 -0.47 -2.38 -14.91
C ASN A 89 0.89 -1.76 -15.32
N ARG A 90 0.96 -0.45 -15.52
CA ARG A 90 2.17 0.28 -15.93
C ARG A 90 2.15 1.70 -15.38
N GLY A 91 3.30 2.34 -15.37
CA GLY A 91 3.44 3.73 -14.95
C GLY A 91 3.72 3.91 -13.46
N PHE A 92 4.05 5.13 -13.10
CA PHE A 92 4.36 5.50 -11.73
C PHE A 92 3.08 5.69 -10.93
N ALA A 93 2.92 4.91 -9.86
CA ALA A 93 1.71 4.92 -9.03
C ALA A 93 1.84 5.84 -7.81
N GLY A 94 3.07 6.17 -7.41
CA GLY A 94 3.33 6.97 -6.21
C GLY A 94 4.55 6.51 -5.44
N ALA A 95 4.59 6.80 -4.16
CA ALA A 95 5.72 6.39 -3.31
C ALA A 95 5.30 6.21 -1.84
N TYR A 96 6.09 5.41 -1.11
CA TYR A 96 6.19 5.48 0.33
C TYR A 96 7.42 6.31 0.68
N ARG A 97 7.23 7.51 1.27
CA ARG A 97 8.32 8.37 1.76
C ARG A 97 8.61 8.04 3.21
N ILE A 98 9.66 7.28 3.44
CA ILE A 98 10.11 6.85 4.77
C ILE A 98 10.84 8.01 5.43
N ARG A 99 10.47 8.32 6.68
CA ARG A 99 11.05 9.39 7.50
C ARG A 99 11.79 8.80 8.67
N TYR A 100 13.06 9.16 8.80
CA TYR A 100 13.92 8.75 9.90
C TYR A 100 13.88 9.73 11.06
N ALA A 101 14.24 9.27 12.24
CA ALA A 101 14.33 10.08 13.47
C ALA A 101 15.33 11.25 13.38
N ASP A 102 16.30 11.16 12.47
CA ASP A 102 17.27 12.24 12.21
C ASP A 102 16.79 13.26 11.16
N GLY A 103 15.52 13.18 10.76
CA GLY A 103 14.89 14.07 9.79
C GLY A 103 15.16 13.72 8.30
N LYS A 104 16.03 12.75 8.00
CA LYS A 104 16.27 12.32 6.62
C LYS A 104 15.09 11.51 6.11
N THR A 105 14.93 11.49 4.77
CA THR A 105 13.88 10.74 4.09
C THR A 105 14.44 9.88 2.97
N VAL A 106 13.75 8.78 2.66
CA VAL A 106 14.01 7.92 1.51
C VAL A 106 12.68 7.55 0.88
N ASP A 107 12.58 7.65 -0.44
CA ASP A 107 11.38 7.27 -1.18
C ASP A 107 11.51 5.84 -1.71
N TYR A 108 10.52 5.00 -1.39
CA TYR A 108 10.28 3.74 -2.07
C TYR A 108 9.22 3.97 -3.14
N LYS A 109 9.68 4.09 -4.39
CA LYS A 109 8.84 4.37 -5.55
C LYS A 109 7.96 3.17 -5.88
N LEU A 110 6.70 3.43 -6.23
CA LEU A 110 5.72 2.43 -6.65
C LEU A 110 5.59 2.46 -8.16
N GLN A 111 6.14 1.43 -8.80
CA GLN A 111 6.16 1.30 -10.25
C GLN A 111 5.24 0.16 -10.69
N GLY A 112 4.23 0.49 -11.48
CA GLY A 112 3.29 -0.48 -12.03
C GLY A 112 3.99 -1.50 -12.91
N GLY A 113 3.70 -2.79 -12.69
CA GLY A 113 4.36 -3.90 -13.36
C GLY A 113 5.70 -4.33 -12.76
N GLU A 114 6.22 -3.64 -11.75
CA GLU A 114 7.46 -3.98 -11.03
C GLU A 114 7.18 -4.42 -9.60
N ASN A 115 6.80 -3.50 -8.74
CA ASN A 115 6.54 -3.76 -7.32
C ASN A 115 5.10 -3.49 -6.88
N ILE A 116 4.27 -2.91 -7.74
CA ILE A 116 2.82 -2.78 -7.56
C ILE A 116 2.12 -3.17 -8.86
N GLY A 117 0.96 -3.82 -8.77
CA GLY A 117 0.19 -4.27 -9.92
C GLY A 117 -1.30 -3.99 -9.77
N ASP A 118 -2.03 -4.21 -10.86
CA ASP A 118 -3.47 -4.09 -10.86
C ASP A 118 -4.10 -5.18 -9.99
N TRP A 119 -5.12 -4.82 -9.23
CA TRP A 119 -5.87 -5.76 -8.38
C TRP A 119 -6.66 -6.79 -9.18
N TRP A 120 -6.90 -6.49 -10.46
CA TRP A 120 -7.64 -7.32 -11.39
C TRP A 120 -6.71 -8.25 -12.16
N ARG A 121 -6.93 -9.57 -12.08
CA ARG A 121 -6.07 -10.58 -12.71
C ARG A 121 -4.61 -10.47 -12.26
N VAL A 122 -4.37 -10.85 -11.00
CA VAL A 122 -3.07 -10.71 -10.34
C VAL A 122 -1.95 -11.32 -11.18
N ALA A 123 -1.09 -10.48 -11.73
CA ALA A 123 0.06 -10.90 -12.52
C ALA A 123 1.28 -11.21 -11.63
N MET A 124 2.25 -11.95 -12.14
CA MET A 124 3.55 -12.07 -11.50
C MET A 124 4.34 -10.77 -11.69
N LEU A 125 4.93 -10.27 -10.61
CA LEU A 125 5.77 -9.08 -10.60
C LEU A 125 7.21 -9.42 -10.21
N PRO A 126 8.23 -8.73 -10.78
CA PRO A 126 9.62 -9.01 -10.46
C PRO A 126 10.01 -8.65 -9.02
N GLU A 127 9.43 -7.61 -8.45
CA GLU A 127 9.78 -7.06 -7.11
C GLU A 127 8.67 -7.20 -6.07
N ALA A 128 7.59 -7.91 -6.38
CA ALA A 128 6.53 -8.20 -5.42
C ALA A 128 5.96 -9.60 -5.62
N LYS A 129 5.46 -10.20 -4.54
CA LYS A 129 4.79 -11.50 -4.56
C LYS A 129 3.28 -11.32 -4.48
N GLY A 130 2.52 -12.25 -5.04
CA GLY A 130 1.08 -12.31 -4.82
C GLY A 130 0.77 -12.38 -3.31
N GLY A 131 -0.15 -11.51 -2.86
CA GLY A 131 -0.59 -11.43 -1.49
C GLY A 131 -1.88 -12.23 -1.25
N ILE A 132 -2.99 -11.53 -1.03
CA ILE A 132 -4.32 -12.14 -0.96
C ILE A 132 -4.89 -12.22 -2.38
N ILE A 133 -5.23 -13.43 -2.83
CA ILE A 133 -5.84 -13.66 -4.14
C ILE A 133 -7.16 -14.36 -3.91
N ARG A 134 -8.25 -13.86 -4.48
CA ARG A 134 -9.61 -14.35 -4.33
C ARG A 134 -10.40 -14.20 -5.63
N ARG A 135 -11.59 -14.79 -5.68
CA ARG A 135 -12.57 -14.49 -6.72
C ARG A 135 -13.63 -13.54 -6.18
N ASN A 136 -13.93 -12.51 -6.94
CA ASN A 136 -14.96 -11.54 -6.57
C ASN A 136 -16.38 -12.08 -6.87
N ALA A 137 -17.40 -11.26 -6.62
CA ALA A 137 -18.80 -11.63 -6.87
C ALA A 137 -19.11 -11.97 -8.34
N PHE A 138 -18.28 -11.51 -9.27
CA PHE A 138 -18.39 -11.80 -10.72
C PHE A 138 -17.53 -13.00 -11.15
N GLY A 139 -16.90 -13.73 -10.21
CA GLY A 139 -16.03 -14.85 -10.49
C GLY A 139 -14.63 -14.46 -11.01
N SER A 140 -14.33 -13.16 -11.09
CA SER A 140 -13.03 -12.68 -11.55
C SER A 140 -11.98 -12.79 -10.44
N GLU A 141 -10.76 -13.14 -10.83
CA GLU A 141 -9.63 -13.15 -9.90
C GLU A 141 -9.22 -11.72 -9.58
N VAL A 142 -9.12 -11.44 -8.28
CA VAL A 142 -8.72 -10.15 -7.72
C VAL A 142 -7.76 -10.37 -6.56
N GLY A 143 -6.86 -9.41 -6.33
CA GLY A 143 -5.91 -9.59 -5.25
C GLY A 143 -5.02 -8.40 -4.95
N THR A 144 -4.06 -8.68 -4.06
CA THR A 144 -3.03 -7.75 -3.60
C THR A 144 -1.65 -8.32 -3.88
N PHE A 145 -0.64 -7.49 -3.69
CA PHE A 145 0.77 -7.84 -3.75
C PHE A 145 1.43 -7.55 -2.40
N VAL A 146 2.52 -8.26 -2.13
CA VAL A 146 3.42 -7.98 -1.00
C VAL A 146 4.78 -7.60 -1.56
N ALA A 147 5.13 -6.33 -1.39
CA ALA A 147 6.44 -5.79 -1.74
C ALA A 147 7.26 -5.51 -0.48
N ALA A 148 8.57 -5.70 -0.56
CA ALA A 148 9.50 -5.51 0.55
C ALA A 148 10.45 -4.35 0.25
N TRP A 149 10.35 -3.29 1.05
CA TRP A 149 11.38 -2.27 1.09
C TRP A 149 12.48 -2.66 2.07
N ARG A 150 13.73 -2.73 1.61
CA ARG A 150 14.91 -2.94 2.45
C ARG A 150 15.40 -1.60 2.97
N ASN A 151 15.54 -1.48 4.29
CA ASN A 151 16.02 -0.27 4.91
C ASN A 151 17.53 -0.11 4.67
N PRO A 152 17.99 0.94 3.96
CA PRO A 152 19.43 1.19 3.78
C PRO A 152 20.11 1.69 5.05
N ARG A 153 19.35 2.01 6.12
CA ARG A 153 19.84 2.59 7.38
C ARG A 153 19.18 1.90 8.59
N PRO A 154 19.34 0.56 8.75
CA PRO A 154 18.63 -0.21 9.78
C PRO A 154 19.01 0.19 11.21
N GLU A 155 20.15 0.84 11.40
CA GLU A 155 20.63 1.38 12.69
C GLU A 155 19.88 2.62 13.13
N VAL A 156 19.21 3.34 12.20
CA VAL A 156 18.44 4.55 12.48
C VAL A 156 16.97 4.21 12.58
N ARG A 157 16.32 4.69 13.65
CA ARG A 157 14.88 4.51 13.83
C ARG A 157 14.09 5.15 12.68
N VAL A 158 13.17 4.42 12.12
CA VAL A 158 12.12 4.95 11.23
C VAL A 158 11.01 5.51 12.11
N ASP A 159 10.71 6.80 11.99
CA ASP A 159 9.63 7.43 12.76
C ASP A 159 8.26 7.15 12.12
N SER A 160 8.16 7.37 10.83
CA SER A 160 6.92 7.24 10.09
C SER A 160 7.19 7.04 8.60
N PHE A 161 6.15 6.81 7.85
CA PHE A 161 6.17 6.99 6.40
C PHE A 161 4.93 7.74 5.93
N ASP A 162 5.04 8.37 4.76
CA ASP A 162 3.93 8.95 4.04
C ASP A 162 3.59 8.05 2.84
N PHE A 163 2.32 7.85 2.57
CA PHE A 163 1.83 7.24 1.34
C PHE A 163 1.41 8.36 0.40
N LEU A 164 2.05 8.46 -0.77
CA LEU A 164 1.94 9.55 -1.72
C LEU A 164 1.46 9.03 -3.08
N SER A 165 0.48 9.71 -3.68
CA SER A 165 0.06 9.46 -5.07
C SER A 165 1.14 9.90 -6.06
N ALA A 166 0.99 9.55 -7.33
CA ALA A 166 1.98 9.84 -8.38
C ALA A 166 2.33 11.34 -8.49
N GLY A 167 1.35 12.23 -8.55
CA GLY A 167 1.59 13.67 -8.61
C GLY A 167 2.27 14.21 -7.36
N GLU A 168 1.82 13.79 -6.19
CA GLU A 168 2.37 14.22 -4.91
C GLU A 168 3.82 13.76 -4.69
N ALA A 169 4.16 12.56 -5.19
CA ALA A 169 5.50 12.00 -5.05
C ALA A 169 6.53 12.64 -6.00
N GLN A 170 6.11 13.09 -7.19
CA GLN A 170 7.01 13.66 -8.19
C GLN A 170 7.33 15.15 -7.95
N ASP A 171 6.32 15.94 -7.61
CA ASP A 171 6.41 17.40 -7.67
C ASP A 171 6.34 18.11 -6.32
N GLY A 172 6.41 17.37 -5.22
CA GLY A 172 6.47 17.98 -3.88
C GLY A 172 5.22 18.75 -3.48
N GLY A 173 4.05 18.41 -4.06
CA GLY A 173 2.76 18.98 -3.66
C GLY A 173 2.06 19.85 -4.70
N ILE A 174 2.49 19.82 -5.94
CA ILE A 174 1.72 20.45 -7.03
C ILE A 174 0.47 19.60 -7.29
N ASP A 175 -0.66 20.24 -7.44
CA ASP A 175 -1.96 19.60 -7.68
C ASP A 175 -2.09 19.12 -9.14
N TRP A 176 -1.07 18.39 -9.57
CA TRP A 176 -0.99 17.78 -10.88
C TRP A 176 -1.12 16.25 -10.78
N LEU A 177 -1.91 15.67 -11.65
CA LEU A 177 -2.11 14.24 -11.73
C LEU A 177 -1.65 13.76 -13.11
N PRO A 178 -0.60 12.89 -13.19
CA PRO A 178 -0.17 12.35 -14.47
C PRO A 178 -1.31 11.62 -15.18
N SER A 179 -1.43 11.80 -16.49
CA SER A 179 -2.36 11.05 -17.31
C SER A 179 -2.13 9.55 -17.14
N ASN A 180 -3.20 8.77 -16.99
CA ASN A 180 -3.15 7.32 -16.77
C ASN A 180 -2.40 6.90 -15.49
N SER A 181 -2.32 7.77 -14.47
CA SER A 181 -1.77 7.37 -13.19
C SER A 181 -2.68 6.36 -12.49
N PRO A 182 -2.12 5.25 -11.98
CA PRO A 182 -2.87 4.27 -11.21
C PRO A 182 -3.51 4.88 -9.95
N VAL A 183 -4.55 4.22 -9.45
CA VAL A 183 -5.13 4.47 -8.12
C VAL A 183 -4.46 3.52 -7.13
N PRO A 184 -3.46 3.96 -6.35
CA PRO A 184 -2.75 3.07 -5.45
C PRO A 184 -3.53 2.83 -4.16
N VAL A 185 -3.46 1.60 -3.67
CA VAL A 185 -4.17 1.11 -2.48
C VAL A 185 -3.19 0.46 -1.52
N LEU A 186 -3.18 0.88 -0.26
CA LEU A 186 -2.43 0.24 0.81
C LEU A 186 -3.40 -0.44 1.78
N VAL A 187 -3.24 -1.76 1.96
CA VAL A 187 -4.10 -2.60 2.81
C VAL A 187 -3.49 -2.81 4.18
N ALA A 188 -2.21 -3.17 4.25
CA ALA A 188 -1.52 -3.41 5.52
C ALA A 188 -0.01 -3.23 5.39
N VAL A 189 0.66 -3.01 6.53
CA VAL A 189 2.12 -2.93 6.62
C VAL A 189 2.60 -3.79 7.76
N THR A 190 3.73 -4.48 7.55
CA THR A 190 4.45 -5.22 8.59
C THR A 190 5.89 -4.75 8.63
N ALA A 191 6.39 -4.48 9.83
CA ALA A 191 7.78 -4.13 10.07
C ALA A 191 8.56 -5.36 10.56
N GLU A 192 9.70 -5.62 9.94
CA GLU A 192 10.71 -6.55 10.43
C GLU A 192 11.74 -5.74 11.22
N LYS A 193 11.91 -6.05 12.51
CA LYS A 193 12.87 -5.33 13.37
C LYS A 193 14.28 -5.57 12.88
N ALA A 194 15.13 -4.55 12.99
CA ALA A 194 16.56 -4.69 12.81
C ALA A 194 17.15 -5.50 13.99
N GLU A 195 18.06 -6.42 13.69
CA GLU A 195 18.80 -7.10 14.74
C GLU A 195 19.69 -6.08 15.49
N GLU A 196 19.63 -6.08 16.80
CA GLU A 196 20.62 -5.36 17.62
C GLU A 196 21.96 -6.05 17.43
N LYS A 197 22.93 -5.35 16.85
CA LYS A 197 24.31 -5.84 16.87
C LYS A 197 24.75 -5.88 18.32
N ASP A 198 24.83 -7.09 18.87
CA ASP A 198 25.48 -7.32 20.16
C ASP A 198 26.92 -6.84 20.05
N HIS A 199 27.19 -5.65 20.60
CA HIS A 199 28.55 -5.17 20.80
C HIS A 199 29.11 -5.98 21.98
N GLY A 200 29.33 -7.28 21.72
CA GLY A 200 29.97 -8.18 22.65
C GLY A 200 31.23 -7.52 23.18
N GLN A 201 31.25 -7.36 24.48
CA GLN A 201 32.33 -6.85 25.28
C GLN A 201 33.67 -7.46 24.84
N LEU A 202 34.49 -6.67 24.16
CA LEU A 202 35.94 -6.90 24.18
C LEU A 202 36.42 -6.58 25.61
N ARG A 203 36.57 -7.62 26.41
CA ARG A 203 37.34 -7.56 27.64
C ARG A 203 38.79 -7.90 27.33
#